data_d489edccc837e5fee5d7b9bb4365d839
#
_entry.id   d489edccc837e5fee5d7b9bb4365d839
#
_cell.length_a   1.000
_cell.length_b   1.000
_cell.length_c   1.000
_cell.angle_alpha   90.00
_cell.angle_beta   90.00
_cell.angle_gamma   90.00
#
_symmetry.space_group_name_H-M   'P 1'
#
loop_
_entity.id
_entity.type
_entity.pdbx_description
1 polymer ?
#
loop_
_entity_poly.entity_id
_entity_poly.type
_entity_poly.pdbx_seq_one_letter_code
_entity_poly.pdbx_strand_id
1 'polypeptide(L)'
;MSAERLPTGRAVTPAASGAQGRLGRVPPQAFFGVSAVFHYLGPSLAVLLFARLDVLGVAWLRVASAAVVFALWRRPWRRVRPLGRGGRRTLLALGAVLAVMNTAFYLAVDRLPLSTVGAIEFLGTVILAAAGARTPRNAAALVLTTAGVAAITAIRVTGQPLGFVFAFANCALFMLYIVLGHRIANEGGPGGIDRLGAAMLIAAVAATPWGLGGALPAFGHPALLLAGAGVGVCSSVIPYVSDQLAMARLSRATFSLMLALLPVFATVIGAIVLRQLPTVQDVAGITLVVLGVALHREQPQREE
;
A
#
# COMPACT_ATOMS: atom_id res chain seq x y z
N MET A 1 61.75 -18.60 11.54
CA MET A 1 61.11 -17.44 10.87
C MET A 1 60.23 -17.98 9.75
N SER A 2 58.96 -18.22 10.04
CA SER A 2 58.00 -18.69 9.05
C SER A 2 56.98 -17.57 8.85
N ALA A 3 56.93 -17.04 7.62
CA ALA A 3 56.01 -15.98 7.21
C ALA A 3 54.63 -16.60 6.86
N GLU A 4 53.62 -16.31 7.67
CA GLU A 4 52.25 -16.70 7.51
C GLU A 4 51.57 -15.79 6.45
N ARG A 5 51.14 -16.37 5.33
CA ARG A 5 50.44 -15.66 4.25
C ARG A 5 48.97 -15.51 4.62
N LEU A 6 48.53 -14.28 4.77
CA LEU A 6 47.11 -13.91 4.87
C LEU A 6 46.33 -14.26 3.60
N PRO A 7 45.09 -14.78 3.68
CA PRO A 7 44.28 -15.06 2.49
C PRO A 7 43.76 -13.79 1.88
N THR A 8 43.99 -13.61 0.60
CA THR A 8 43.51 -12.54 -0.26
C THR A 8 41.96 -12.46 -0.28
N GLY A 9 41.45 -11.27 0.05
CA GLY A 9 40.02 -10.97 0.07
C GLY A 9 39.35 -11.23 -1.28
N ARG A 10 38.24 -11.94 -1.27
CA ARG A 10 37.33 -12.07 -2.38
C ARG A 10 36.78 -10.69 -2.76
N ALA A 11 37.10 -10.22 -3.93
CA ALA A 11 36.53 -9.02 -4.53
C ALA A 11 34.99 -9.16 -4.63
N VAL A 12 34.29 -8.27 -3.99
CA VAL A 12 32.84 -8.13 -4.08
C VAL A 12 32.52 -7.54 -5.46
N THR A 13 31.74 -8.26 -6.25
CA THR A 13 31.35 -7.90 -7.61
C THR A 13 30.59 -6.56 -7.68
N PRO A 14 30.97 -5.58 -8.55
CA PRO A 14 30.44 -4.22 -8.55
C PRO A 14 29.00 -4.04 -9.05
N ALA A 15 28.35 -5.08 -9.59
CA ALA A 15 27.06 -4.95 -10.28
C ALA A 15 25.86 -4.67 -9.34
N ALA A 16 25.92 -5.02 -8.05
CA ALA A 16 24.82 -4.75 -7.11
C ALA A 16 24.82 -3.33 -6.54
N SER A 17 25.95 -2.62 -6.58
CA SER A 17 26.09 -1.27 -6.02
C SER A 17 25.47 -0.17 -6.89
N GLY A 18 25.40 -0.38 -8.20
CA GLY A 18 24.91 0.63 -9.16
C GLY A 18 23.39 0.87 -9.12
N ALA A 19 22.60 -0.18 -8.92
CA ALA A 19 21.13 -0.05 -8.84
C ALA A 19 20.68 0.53 -7.50
N GLN A 20 21.34 0.17 -6.40
CA GLN A 20 21.08 0.74 -5.08
C GLN A 20 21.47 2.22 -5.00
N GLY A 21 22.56 2.62 -5.67
CA GLY A 21 22.99 4.02 -5.74
C GLY A 21 22.01 4.91 -6.55
N ARG A 22 21.37 4.37 -7.59
CA ARG A 22 20.38 5.12 -8.39
C ARG A 22 19.04 5.26 -7.66
N LEU A 23 18.53 4.21 -7.04
CA LEU A 23 17.32 4.25 -6.22
C LEU A 23 17.50 5.17 -4.99
N GLY A 24 18.72 5.27 -4.44
CA GLY A 24 19.06 6.18 -3.36
C GLY A 24 18.88 7.66 -3.70
N ARG A 25 19.02 8.03 -4.97
CA ARG A 25 18.87 9.43 -5.45
C ARG A 25 17.43 9.85 -5.71
N VAL A 26 16.50 8.88 -5.85
CA VAL A 26 15.10 9.18 -6.09
C VAL A 26 14.46 9.63 -4.77
N PRO A 27 13.80 10.79 -4.72
CA PRO A 27 13.14 11.26 -3.51
C PRO A 27 12.02 10.28 -3.09
N PRO A 28 11.84 10.02 -1.79
CA PRO A 28 10.82 9.08 -1.31
C PRO A 28 9.40 9.47 -1.72
N GLN A 29 9.14 10.76 -1.94
CA GLN A 29 7.88 11.30 -2.43
C GLN A 29 7.53 10.79 -3.85
N ALA A 30 8.54 10.55 -4.70
CA ALA A 30 8.32 10.00 -6.04
C ALA A 30 7.81 8.56 -5.97
N PHE A 31 8.34 7.74 -5.05
CA PHE A 31 7.80 6.40 -4.82
C PHE A 31 6.36 6.44 -4.33
N PHE A 32 6.05 7.38 -3.42
CA PHE A 32 4.68 7.59 -2.99
C PHE A 32 3.77 8.00 -4.16
N GLY A 33 4.21 8.91 -5.03
CA GLY A 33 3.44 9.33 -6.21
C GLY A 33 3.11 8.17 -7.14
N VAL A 34 4.07 7.26 -7.39
CA VAL A 34 3.82 6.02 -8.15
C VAL A 34 2.79 5.16 -7.44
N SER A 35 2.95 4.93 -6.12
CA SER A 35 1.97 4.17 -5.34
C SER A 35 0.57 4.76 -5.45
N ALA A 36 0.44 6.08 -5.28
CA ALA A 36 -0.84 6.78 -5.30
C ALA A 36 -1.60 6.65 -6.62
N VAL A 37 -0.90 6.75 -7.75
CA VAL A 37 -1.51 6.53 -9.08
C VAL A 37 -2.08 5.12 -9.19
N PHE A 38 -1.29 4.10 -8.87
CA PHE A 38 -1.69 2.71 -8.99
C PHE A 38 -2.69 2.27 -7.92
N HIS A 39 -2.74 2.96 -6.78
CA HIS A 39 -3.72 2.73 -5.72
C HIS A 39 -5.16 2.95 -6.19
N TYR A 40 -5.38 3.82 -7.18
CA TYR A 40 -6.70 4.05 -7.77
C TYR A 40 -6.93 3.31 -9.09
N LEU A 41 -5.91 3.16 -9.92
CA LEU A 41 -6.05 2.40 -11.17
C LEU A 41 -6.39 0.93 -10.90
N GLY A 42 -5.74 0.32 -9.92
CA GLY A 42 -5.93 -1.09 -9.62
C GLY A 42 -7.36 -1.46 -9.21
N PRO A 43 -7.93 -0.86 -8.18
CA PRO A 43 -9.32 -1.10 -7.78
C PRO A 43 -10.35 -0.79 -8.86
N SER A 44 -10.13 0.26 -9.67
CA SER A 44 -11.02 0.57 -10.80
C SER A 44 -11.07 -0.57 -11.82
N LEU A 45 -9.92 -1.20 -12.10
CA LEU A 45 -9.88 -2.40 -12.96
C LEU A 45 -10.53 -3.61 -12.28
N ALA A 46 -10.38 -3.76 -10.96
CA ALA A 46 -10.99 -4.85 -10.21
C ALA A 46 -12.52 -4.80 -10.22
N VAL A 47 -13.11 -3.61 -10.09
CA VAL A 47 -14.58 -3.43 -10.14
C VAL A 47 -15.16 -3.92 -11.47
N LEU A 48 -14.42 -3.75 -12.57
CA LEU A 48 -14.86 -4.28 -13.87
C LEU A 48 -14.93 -5.82 -13.90
N LEU A 49 -14.13 -6.49 -13.06
CA LEU A 49 -14.15 -7.95 -12.96
C LEU A 49 -15.31 -8.47 -12.12
N PHE A 50 -15.91 -7.67 -11.22
CA PHE A 50 -17.06 -8.10 -10.40
C PHE A 50 -18.28 -8.47 -11.25
N ALA A 51 -18.40 -7.98 -12.49
CA ALA A 51 -19.43 -8.39 -13.43
C ALA A 51 -19.24 -9.83 -13.97
N ARG A 52 -18.07 -10.43 -13.79
CA ARG A 52 -17.71 -11.73 -14.36
C ARG A 52 -17.24 -12.75 -13.32
N LEU A 53 -16.78 -12.29 -12.17
CA LEU A 53 -16.21 -13.10 -11.10
C LEU A 53 -16.79 -12.68 -9.76
N ASP A 54 -16.89 -13.61 -8.85
CA ASP A 54 -17.22 -13.32 -7.45
C ASP A 54 -16.19 -12.38 -6.81
N VAL A 55 -16.65 -11.48 -5.94
CA VAL A 55 -15.82 -10.45 -5.30
C VAL A 55 -14.65 -11.05 -4.51
N LEU A 56 -14.91 -12.15 -3.78
CA LEU A 56 -13.86 -12.87 -3.04
C LEU A 56 -12.85 -13.53 -3.99
N GLY A 57 -13.32 -14.00 -5.16
CA GLY A 57 -12.47 -14.53 -6.22
C GLY A 57 -11.54 -13.45 -6.79
N VAL A 58 -12.05 -12.24 -7.04
CA VAL A 58 -11.22 -11.11 -7.51
C VAL A 58 -10.23 -10.69 -6.44
N ALA A 59 -10.64 -10.62 -5.17
CA ALA A 59 -9.74 -10.33 -4.04
C ALA A 59 -8.61 -11.36 -3.94
N TRP A 60 -8.93 -12.64 -4.10
CA TRP A 60 -7.93 -13.71 -4.10
C TRP A 60 -7.00 -13.63 -5.31
N LEU A 61 -7.51 -13.44 -6.53
CA LEU A 61 -6.70 -13.29 -7.74
C LEU A 61 -5.71 -12.14 -7.61
N ARG A 62 -6.13 -11.00 -7.03
CA ARG A 62 -5.25 -9.86 -6.76
C ARG A 62 -4.06 -10.27 -5.89
N VAL A 63 -4.31 -10.92 -4.76
CA VAL A 63 -3.27 -11.30 -3.80
C VAL A 63 -2.43 -12.45 -4.33
N ALA A 64 -3.05 -13.46 -4.94
CA ALA A 64 -2.37 -14.63 -5.50
C ALA A 64 -1.46 -14.26 -6.67
N SER A 65 -1.91 -13.43 -7.61
CA SER A 65 -1.07 -12.98 -8.73
C SER A 65 0.10 -12.11 -8.25
N ALA A 66 -0.12 -11.23 -7.26
CA ALA A 66 0.98 -10.50 -6.64
C ALA A 66 1.98 -11.44 -5.96
N ALA A 67 1.50 -12.46 -5.24
CA ALA A 67 2.35 -13.48 -4.62
C ALA A 67 3.19 -14.23 -5.66
N VAL A 68 2.59 -14.61 -6.80
CA VAL A 68 3.31 -15.24 -7.92
C VAL A 68 4.40 -14.32 -8.48
N VAL A 69 4.09 -13.04 -8.69
CA VAL A 69 5.09 -12.07 -9.17
C VAL A 69 6.25 -11.95 -8.18
N PHE A 70 5.98 -11.81 -6.86
CA PHE A 70 7.03 -11.78 -5.85
C PHE A 70 7.81 -13.09 -5.76
N ALA A 71 7.14 -14.23 -5.92
CA ALA A 71 7.77 -15.55 -5.93
C ALA A 71 8.79 -15.67 -7.07
N LEU A 72 8.41 -15.27 -8.27
CA LEU A 72 9.27 -15.35 -9.46
C LEU A 72 10.39 -14.30 -9.43
N TRP A 73 10.06 -13.07 -9.06
CA TRP A 73 10.99 -11.94 -9.09
C TRP A 73 11.98 -11.97 -7.93
N ARG A 74 11.50 -12.11 -6.70
CA ARG A 74 12.34 -11.95 -5.50
C ARG A 74 12.78 -13.26 -4.87
N ARG A 75 12.03 -14.35 -5.10
CA ARG A 75 12.26 -15.68 -4.48
C ARG A 75 12.47 -15.55 -2.98
N PRO A 76 11.50 -15.00 -2.22
CA PRO A 76 11.66 -14.55 -0.85
C PRO A 76 12.12 -15.66 0.10
N TRP A 77 11.75 -16.93 -0.15
CA TRP A 77 12.21 -18.09 0.63
C TRP A 77 13.72 -18.30 0.62
N ARG A 78 14.44 -17.79 -0.42
CA ARG A 78 15.91 -17.88 -0.52
C ARG A 78 16.62 -16.70 0.14
N ARG A 79 15.92 -15.57 0.27
CA ARG A 79 16.52 -14.29 0.69
C ARG A 79 16.12 -13.86 2.09
N VAL A 80 14.95 -14.30 2.56
CA VAL A 80 14.53 -14.06 3.95
C VAL A 80 15.44 -14.90 4.86
N ARG A 81 16.31 -14.20 5.58
CA ARG A 81 17.19 -14.85 6.57
C ARG A 81 16.37 -15.45 7.71
N PRO A 82 16.90 -16.44 8.43
CA PRO A 82 16.25 -16.96 9.62
C PRO A 82 15.87 -15.82 10.55
N LEU A 83 14.57 -15.57 10.67
CA LEU A 83 14.04 -14.53 11.54
C LEU A 83 13.94 -15.06 12.96
N GLY A 84 14.34 -14.26 13.94
CA GLY A 84 14.00 -14.52 15.33
C GLY A 84 12.49 -14.56 15.55
N ARG A 85 12.05 -15.01 16.72
CA ARG A 85 10.61 -15.14 17.06
C ARG A 85 9.79 -13.87 16.79
N GLY A 86 10.35 -12.69 17.10
CA GLY A 86 9.71 -11.39 16.84
C GLY A 86 9.48 -11.13 15.35
N GLY A 87 10.54 -11.25 14.53
CA GLY A 87 10.43 -11.02 13.08
C GLY A 87 9.49 -11.99 12.38
N ARG A 88 9.44 -13.26 12.82
CA ARG A 88 8.46 -14.26 12.32
C ARG A 88 7.02 -13.85 12.64
N ARG A 89 6.77 -13.38 13.88
CA ARG A 89 5.44 -12.88 14.28
C ARG A 89 5.02 -11.67 13.44
N THR A 90 5.91 -10.70 13.23
CA THR A 90 5.65 -9.53 12.40
C THR A 90 5.33 -9.92 10.96
N LEU A 91 6.07 -10.88 10.39
CA LEU A 91 5.85 -11.36 9.03
C LEU A 91 4.51 -12.09 8.87
N LEU A 92 4.19 -12.99 9.80
CA LEU A 92 2.90 -13.71 9.81
C LEU A 92 1.73 -12.74 10.01
N ALA A 93 1.86 -11.79 10.94
CA ALA A 93 0.86 -10.75 11.17
C ALA A 93 0.62 -9.90 9.92
N LEU A 94 1.70 -9.47 9.23
CA LEU A 94 1.55 -8.71 8.00
C LEU A 94 0.87 -9.53 6.91
N GLY A 95 1.21 -10.80 6.73
CA GLY A 95 0.55 -11.69 5.76
C GLY A 95 -0.94 -11.87 6.06
N ALA A 96 -1.31 -12.10 7.32
CA ALA A 96 -2.70 -12.20 7.75
C ALA A 96 -3.46 -10.88 7.53
N VAL A 97 -2.84 -9.75 7.92
CA VAL A 97 -3.42 -8.41 7.69
C VAL A 97 -3.66 -8.17 6.21
N LEU A 98 -2.70 -8.46 5.34
CA LEU A 98 -2.86 -8.29 3.89
C LEU A 98 -3.99 -9.15 3.33
N ALA A 99 -4.15 -10.41 3.79
CA ALA A 99 -5.23 -11.28 3.35
C ALA A 99 -6.60 -10.72 3.72
N VAL A 100 -6.81 -10.40 5.00
CA VAL A 100 -8.11 -9.94 5.52
C VAL A 100 -8.42 -8.53 5.04
N MET A 101 -7.43 -7.63 5.01
CA MET A 101 -7.56 -6.26 4.55
C MET A 101 -8.02 -6.19 3.09
N ASN A 102 -7.34 -6.91 2.19
CA ASN A 102 -7.74 -6.92 0.77
C ASN A 102 -9.13 -7.53 0.56
N THR A 103 -9.49 -8.54 1.34
CA THR A 103 -10.83 -9.13 1.32
C THR A 103 -11.88 -8.14 1.81
N ALA A 104 -11.66 -7.52 2.98
CA ALA A 104 -12.56 -6.52 3.55
C ALA A 104 -12.74 -5.30 2.63
N PHE A 105 -11.65 -4.83 2.01
CA PHE A 105 -11.70 -3.73 1.04
C PHE A 105 -12.64 -4.05 -0.12
N TYR A 106 -12.53 -5.22 -0.76
CA TYR A 106 -13.37 -5.56 -1.89
C TYR A 106 -14.82 -5.84 -1.49
N LEU A 107 -15.04 -6.44 -0.33
CA LEU A 107 -16.40 -6.59 0.22
C LEU A 107 -17.05 -5.24 0.56
N ALA A 108 -16.26 -4.23 0.94
CA ALA A 108 -16.73 -2.85 1.13
C ALA A 108 -17.07 -2.20 -0.20
N VAL A 109 -16.17 -2.26 -1.20
CA VAL A 109 -16.34 -1.63 -2.54
C VAL A 109 -17.49 -2.27 -3.34
N ASP A 110 -17.80 -3.54 -3.09
CA ASP A 110 -18.98 -4.22 -3.65
C ASP A 110 -20.32 -3.62 -3.15
N ARG A 111 -20.31 -3.04 -1.95
CA ARG A 111 -21.51 -2.57 -1.23
C ARG A 111 -21.60 -1.08 -1.07
N LEU A 112 -20.49 -0.38 -1.17
CA LEU A 112 -20.38 1.07 -1.00
C LEU A 112 -19.66 1.70 -2.19
N PRO A 113 -19.93 2.96 -2.52
CA PRO A 113 -19.10 3.70 -3.47
C PRO A 113 -17.64 3.73 -3.05
N LEU A 114 -16.73 3.58 -4.02
CA LEU A 114 -15.27 3.59 -3.77
C LEU A 114 -14.81 4.86 -3.03
N SER A 115 -15.45 6.00 -3.31
CA SER A 115 -15.20 7.27 -2.62
C SER A 115 -15.52 7.21 -1.13
N THR A 116 -16.61 6.53 -0.75
CA THR A 116 -16.99 6.33 0.67
C THR A 116 -16.00 5.43 1.39
N VAL A 117 -15.58 4.33 0.75
CA VAL A 117 -14.57 3.42 1.32
C VAL A 117 -13.24 4.15 1.50
N GLY A 118 -12.80 4.92 0.49
CA GLY A 118 -11.60 5.73 0.57
C GLY A 118 -11.65 6.82 1.66
N ALA A 119 -12.82 7.45 1.85
CA ALA A 119 -13.01 8.43 2.93
C ALA A 119 -12.86 7.80 4.31
N ILE A 120 -13.43 6.61 4.53
CA ILE A 120 -13.30 5.86 5.79
C ILE A 120 -11.85 5.43 6.01
N GLU A 121 -11.18 4.94 4.97
CA GLU A 121 -9.76 4.57 5.02
C GLU A 121 -8.87 5.76 5.39
N PHE A 122 -9.21 6.96 4.87
CA PHE A 122 -8.50 8.18 5.21
C PHE A 122 -8.63 8.56 6.70
N LEU A 123 -9.73 8.28 7.38
CA LEU A 123 -9.85 8.53 8.82
C LEU A 123 -8.74 7.83 9.62
N GLY A 124 -8.41 6.59 9.24
CA GLY A 124 -7.30 5.86 9.87
C GLY A 124 -5.94 6.53 9.66
N THR A 125 -5.68 7.03 8.46
CA THR A 125 -4.42 7.73 8.16
C THR A 125 -4.30 9.05 8.92
N VAL A 126 -5.40 9.78 9.13
CA VAL A 126 -5.45 10.98 9.98
C VAL A 126 -5.06 10.65 11.43
N ILE A 127 -5.57 9.56 11.99
CA ILE A 127 -5.23 9.12 13.35
C ILE A 127 -3.73 8.84 13.46
N LEU A 128 -3.15 8.12 12.50
CA LEU A 128 -1.71 7.83 12.49
C LEU A 128 -0.86 9.10 12.30
N ALA A 129 -1.30 10.02 11.47
CA ALA A 129 -0.62 11.30 11.26
C ALA A 129 -0.71 12.19 12.52
N ALA A 130 -1.86 12.20 13.21
CA ALA A 130 -2.06 12.95 14.44
C ALA A 130 -1.12 12.51 15.55
N ALA A 131 -0.84 11.22 15.65
CA ALA A 131 0.12 10.68 16.63
C ALA A 131 1.54 11.26 16.47
N GLY A 132 1.90 11.75 15.28
CA GLY A 132 3.17 12.43 14.98
C GLY A 132 3.11 13.96 15.01
N ALA A 133 1.94 14.57 15.21
CA ALA A 133 1.74 16.02 15.16
C ALA A 133 2.11 16.70 16.49
N ARG A 134 3.40 16.73 16.82
CA ARG A 134 3.92 17.27 18.10
C ARG A 134 4.22 18.78 18.07
N THR A 135 4.02 19.46 16.93
CA THR A 135 4.24 20.90 16.79
C THR A 135 2.98 21.61 16.31
N PRO A 136 2.76 22.89 16.64
CA PRO A 136 1.62 23.66 16.14
C PRO A 136 1.56 23.67 14.60
N ARG A 137 2.73 23.69 13.96
CA ARG A 137 2.84 23.63 12.50
C ARG A 137 2.31 22.29 11.93
N ASN A 138 2.70 21.17 12.51
CA ASN A 138 2.23 19.85 12.07
C ASN A 138 0.75 19.62 12.44
N ALA A 139 0.27 20.21 13.54
CA ALA A 139 -1.15 20.24 13.86
C ALA A 139 -1.95 21.05 12.83
N ALA A 140 -1.48 22.23 12.44
CA ALA A 140 -2.09 23.02 11.36
C ALA A 140 -2.07 22.28 10.02
N ALA A 141 -0.96 21.61 9.67
CA ALA A 141 -0.85 20.75 8.50
C ALA A 141 -1.93 19.65 8.50
N LEU A 142 -2.12 18.99 9.62
CA LEU A 142 -3.12 17.92 9.80
C LEU A 142 -4.55 18.48 9.64
N VAL A 143 -4.87 19.62 10.26
CA VAL A 143 -6.20 20.26 10.15
C VAL A 143 -6.49 20.66 8.70
N LEU A 144 -5.54 21.32 8.01
CA LEU A 144 -5.71 21.71 6.60
C LEU A 144 -5.94 20.50 5.70
N THR A 145 -5.12 19.46 5.89
CA THR A 145 -5.23 18.24 5.11
C THR A 145 -6.55 17.53 5.34
N THR A 146 -6.98 17.40 6.58
CA THR A 146 -8.26 16.76 6.94
C THR A 146 -9.46 17.56 6.40
N ALA A 147 -9.44 18.88 6.50
CA ALA A 147 -10.48 19.75 5.96
C ALA A 147 -10.54 19.64 4.42
N GLY A 148 -9.37 19.60 3.75
CA GLY A 148 -9.27 19.44 2.31
C GLY A 148 -9.84 18.11 1.83
N VAL A 149 -9.50 17.00 2.49
CA VAL A 149 -10.06 15.69 2.13
C VAL A 149 -11.56 15.63 2.41
N ALA A 150 -12.03 16.17 3.52
CA ALA A 150 -13.46 16.25 3.82
C ALA A 150 -14.22 17.02 2.72
N ALA A 151 -13.63 18.11 2.20
CA ALA A 151 -14.20 18.88 1.11
C ALA A 151 -14.27 18.07 -0.20
N ILE A 152 -13.22 17.32 -0.55
CA ILE A 152 -13.22 16.51 -1.79
C ILE A 152 -14.17 15.31 -1.68
N THR A 153 -14.20 14.66 -0.51
CA THR A 153 -14.79 13.32 -0.39
C THR A 153 -16.29 13.34 -0.18
N ALA A 154 -16.95 14.48 0.09
CA ALA A 154 -18.41 14.64 0.31
C ALA A 154 -19.09 13.32 0.73
N ILE A 155 -18.92 12.90 1.99
CA ILE A 155 -19.37 11.58 2.48
C ILE A 155 -20.87 11.44 2.27
N ARG A 156 -21.26 10.71 1.23
CA ARG A 156 -22.65 10.32 1.03
C ARG A 156 -22.87 9.02 1.79
N VAL A 157 -23.64 9.08 2.87
CA VAL A 157 -24.06 7.90 3.64
C VAL A 157 -25.12 7.14 2.86
N THR A 158 -24.71 6.59 1.72
CA THR A 158 -25.53 5.74 0.86
C THR A 158 -24.90 4.36 0.79
N GLY A 159 -25.68 3.30 0.90
CA GLY A 159 -25.21 1.93 0.78
C GLY A 159 -25.65 1.01 1.91
N GLN A 160 -25.21 -0.22 1.85
CA GLN A 160 -25.61 -1.26 2.80
C GLN A 160 -24.84 -1.14 4.13
N PRO A 161 -25.49 -1.30 5.30
CA PRO A 161 -24.81 -1.23 6.61
C PRO A 161 -23.61 -2.18 6.73
N LEU A 162 -23.70 -3.38 6.18
CA LEU A 162 -22.60 -4.36 6.19
C LEU A 162 -21.37 -3.85 5.40
N GLY A 163 -21.56 -3.03 4.37
CA GLY A 163 -20.47 -2.39 3.65
C GLY A 163 -19.63 -1.47 4.55
N PHE A 164 -20.29 -0.73 5.46
CA PHE A 164 -19.59 0.11 6.45
C PHE A 164 -18.78 -0.72 7.44
N VAL A 165 -19.30 -1.88 7.87
CA VAL A 165 -18.53 -2.80 8.74
C VAL A 165 -17.24 -3.22 8.04
N PHE A 166 -17.31 -3.64 6.78
CA PHE A 166 -16.12 -4.00 6.01
C PHE A 166 -15.19 -2.81 5.76
N ALA A 167 -15.73 -1.61 5.51
CA ALA A 167 -14.91 -0.42 5.31
C ALA A 167 -14.14 -0.01 6.58
N PHE A 168 -14.78 -0.03 7.76
CA PHE A 168 -14.11 0.24 9.02
C PHE A 168 -13.12 -0.87 9.41
N ALA A 169 -13.44 -2.13 9.13
CA ALA A 169 -12.50 -3.24 9.30
C ALA A 169 -11.27 -3.07 8.40
N ASN A 170 -11.47 -2.71 7.13
CA ASN A 170 -10.37 -2.38 6.21
C ASN A 170 -9.55 -1.20 6.73
N CYS A 171 -10.18 -0.11 7.20
CA CYS A 171 -9.50 1.04 7.78
C CYS A 171 -8.57 0.65 8.93
N ALA A 172 -9.07 -0.15 9.89
CA ALA A 172 -8.27 -0.63 11.02
C ALA A 172 -7.10 -1.52 10.56
N LEU A 173 -7.34 -2.41 9.60
CA LEU A 173 -6.31 -3.29 9.03
C LEU A 173 -5.30 -2.51 8.19
N PHE A 174 -5.72 -1.45 7.50
CA PHE A 174 -4.83 -0.57 6.75
C PHE A 174 -3.89 0.21 7.69
N MET A 175 -4.40 0.73 8.81
CA MET A 175 -3.53 1.31 9.86
C MET A 175 -2.49 0.29 10.35
N LEU A 176 -2.91 -0.94 10.60
CA LEU A 176 -2.02 -2.01 11.04
C LEU A 176 -1.01 -2.39 9.94
N TYR A 177 -1.42 -2.41 8.68
CA TYR A 177 -0.52 -2.57 7.53
C TYR A 177 0.57 -1.48 7.51
N ILE A 178 0.21 -0.21 7.72
CA ILE A 178 1.18 0.90 7.76
C ILE A 178 2.18 0.69 8.92
N VAL A 179 1.70 0.31 10.10
CA VAL A 179 2.55 0.07 11.28
C VAL A 179 3.52 -1.10 11.05
N LEU A 180 3.00 -2.23 10.58
CA LEU A 180 3.80 -3.45 10.34
C LEU A 180 4.72 -3.27 9.12
N GLY A 181 4.23 -2.65 8.06
CA GLY A 181 4.99 -2.35 6.85
C GLY A 181 6.17 -1.42 7.13
N HIS A 182 5.94 -0.36 7.91
CA HIS A 182 7.00 0.56 8.35
C HIS A 182 8.04 -0.15 9.21
N ARG A 183 7.61 -1.04 10.12
CA ARG A 183 8.54 -1.85 10.92
C ARG A 183 9.42 -2.73 10.02
N ILE A 184 8.82 -3.44 9.07
CA ILE A 184 9.54 -4.30 8.12
C ILE A 184 10.48 -3.50 7.23
N ALA A 185 10.08 -2.32 6.76
CA ALA A 185 10.89 -1.46 5.91
C ALA A 185 12.16 -0.99 6.64
N ASN A 186 12.06 -0.67 7.93
CA ASN A 186 13.18 -0.14 8.71
C ASN A 186 14.09 -1.21 9.33
N GLU A 187 13.53 -2.37 9.70
CA GLU A 187 14.34 -3.48 10.25
C GLU A 187 15.15 -4.23 9.18
N GLY A 188 14.81 -4.09 7.91
CA GLY A 188 15.27 -4.98 6.84
C GLY A 188 16.27 -4.43 5.85
N GLY A 189 16.51 -3.12 5.76
CA GLY A 189 17.28 -2.55 4.66
C GLY A 189 16.80 -3.10 3.30
N PRO A 190 17.69 -3.62 2.40
CA PRO A 190 17.28 -4.22 1.11
C PRO A 190 16.35 -5.43 1.24
N GLY A 191 16.22 -6.02 2.42
CA GLY A 191 15.35 -7.17 2.73
C GLY A 191 13.87 -6.81 2.94
N GLY A 192 13.49 -5.53 3.04
CA GLY A 192 12.09 -5.11 3.25
C GLY A 192 11.16 -5.62 2.15
N ILE A 193 11.55 -5.49 0.89
CA ILE A 193 10.78 -6.00 -0.27
C ILE A 193 10.71 -7.54 -0.26
N ASP A 194 11.78 -8.23 0.15
CA ASP A 194 11.79 -9.69 0.23
C ASP A 194 10.83 -10.18 1.34
N ARG A 195 10.77 -9.47 2.47
CA ARG A 195 9.82 -9.74 3.56
C ARG A 195 8.38 -9.42 3.14
N LEU A 196 8.16 -8.32 2.40
CA LEU A 196 6.87 -8.02 1.80
C LEU A 196 6.43 -9.15 0.86
N GLY A 197 7.31 -9.63 -0.01
CA GLY A 197 7.05 -10.77 -0.89
C GLY A 197 6.68 -12.04 -0.12
N ALA A 198 7.37 -12.32 0.98
CA ALA A 198 7.03 -13.45 1.87
C ALA A 198 5.65 -13.24 2.53
N ALA A 199 5.33 -12.02 2.99
CA ALA A 199 4.01 -11.70 3.53
C ALA A 199 2.91 -11.87 2.49
N MET A 200 3.15 -11.51 1.22
CA MET A 200 2.22 -11.74 0.12
C MET A 200 1.96 -13.23 -0.15
N LEU A 201 2.98 -14.08 -0.07
CA LEU A 201 2.79 -15.53 -0.17
C LEU A 201 1.92 -16.06 0.97
N ILE A 202 2.17 -15.61 2.20
CA ILE A 202 1.35 -15.96 3.36
C ILE A 202 -0.09 -15.47 3.15
N ALA A 203 -0.27 -14.24 2.66
CA ALA A 203 -1.58 -13.68 2.40
C ALA A 203 -2.36 -14.48 1.33
N ALA A 204 -1.70 -14.89 0.25
CA ALA A 204 -2.32 -15.70 -0.80
C ALA A 204 -2.80 -17.05 -0.26
N VAL A 205 -1.95 -17.74 0.53
CA VAL A 205 -2.32 -19.00 1.17
C VAL A 205 -3.46 -18.80 2.17
N ALA A 206 -3.38 -17.76 3.00
CA ALA A 206 -4.41 -17.46 4.00
C ALA A 206 -5.78 -17.12 3.36
N ALA A 207 -5.79 -16.42 2.21
CA ALA A 207 -7.02 -16.06 1.50
C ALA A 207 -7.63 -17.20 0.67
N THR A 208 -6.89 -18.28 0.42
CA THR A 208 -7.33 -19.42 -0.42
C THR A 208 -8.65 -20.06 0.04
N PRO A 209 -8.89 -20.30 1.36
CA PRO A 209 -10.11 -20.98 1.79
C PRO A 209 -11.41 -20.30 1.39
N TRP A 210 -11.44 -18.97 1.33
CA TRP A 210 -12.66 -18.22 0.99
C TRP A 210 -12.64 -17.60 -0.41
N GLY A 211 -11.46 -17.46 -1.04
CA GLY A 211 -11.37 -16.75 -2.32
C GLY A 211 -11.21 -17.66 -3.53
N LEU A 212 -10.60 -18.84 -3.38
CA LEU A 212 -10.29 -19.71 -4.52
C LEU A 212 -11.56 -20.15 -5.26
N GLY A 213 -12.64 -20.50 -4.55
CA GLY A 213 -13.90 -20.93 -5.17
C GLY A 213 -14.45 -19.90 -6.16
N GLY A 214 -14.49 -18.63 -5.74
CA GLY A 214 -14.93 -17.53 -6.60
C GLY A 214 -13.99 -17.18 -7.76
N ALA A 215 -12.73 -17.62 -7.68
CA ALA A 215 -11.72 -17.42 -8.72
C ALA A 215 -11.71 -18.53 -9.79
N LEU A 216 -12.30 -19.70 -9.50
CA LEU A 216 -12.25 -20.87 -10.40
C LEU A 216 -12.70 -20.56 -11.84
N PRO A 217 -13.78 -19.78 -12.09
CA PRO A 217 -14.19 -19.47 -13.46
C PRO A 217 -13.10 -18.78 -14.28
N ALA A 218 -12.19 -18.03 -13.65
CA ALA A 218 -11.10 -17.36 -14.34
C ALA A 218 -10.10 -18.34 -14.98
N PHE A 219 -9.92 -19.52 -14.40
CA PHE A 219 -8.97 -20.51 -14.93
C PHE A 219 -9.41 -21.13 -16.25
N GLY A 220 -10.72 -21.10 -16.54
CA GLY A 220 -11.25 -21.48 -17.86
C GLY A 220 -11.16 -20.36 -18.92
N HIS A 221 -10.79 -19.14 -18.54
CA HIS A 221 -10.84 -17.97 -19.41
C HIS A 221 -9.53 -17.17 -19.32
N PRO A 222 -8.58 -17.36 -20.26
CA PRO A 222 -7.26 -16.70 -20.21
C PRO A 222 -7.32 -15.17 -20.10
N ALA A 223 -8.32 -14.54 -20.71
CA ALA A 223 -8.53 -13.10 -20.60
C ALA A 223 -8.86 -12.65 -19.17
N LEU A 224 -9.66 -13.42 -18.42
CA LEU A 224 -9.98 -13.13 -17.01
C LEU A 224 -8.78 -13.36 -16.10
N LEU A 225 -7.97 -14.40 -16.37
CA LEU A 225 -6.71 -14.62 -15.65
C LEU A 225 -5.72 -13.48 -15.87
N LEU A 226 -5.55 -13.03 -17.12
CA LEU A 226 -4.68 -11.90 -17.44
C LEU A 226 -5.17 -10.60 -16.80
N ALA A 227 -6.49 -10.36 -16.83
CA ALA A 227 -7.08 -9.21 -16.16
C ALA A 227 -6.88 -9.28 -14.64
N GLY A 228 -7.11 -10.44 -14.01
CA GLY A 228 -6.84 -10.65 -12.59
C GLY A 228 -5.36 -10.49 -12.21
N ALA A 229 -4.45 -10.97 -13.06
CA ALA A 229 -3.01 -10.75 -12.89
C ALA A 229 -2.65 -9.27 -13.02
N GLY A 230 -3.23 -8.57 -13.99
CA GLY A 230 -3.09 -7.11 -14.15
C GLY A 230 -3.57 -6.35 -12.92
N VAL A 231 -4.72 -6.71 -12.37
CA VAL A 231 -5.23 -6.16 -11.10
C VAL A 231 -4.21 -6.40 -9.98
N GLY A 232 -3.67 -7.61 -9.84
CA GLY A 232 -2.68 -7.90 -8.80
C GLY A 232 -1.39 -7.10 -8.93
N VAL A 233 -0.89 -6.92 -10.15
CA VAL A 233 0.30 -6.08 -10.40
C VAL A 233 0.00 -4.61 -10.08
N CYS A 234 -1.09 -4.07 -10.64
CA CYS A 234 -1.45 -2.66 -10.49
C CYS A 234 -1.87 -2.31 -9.05
N SER A 235 -2.64 -3.19 -8.38
CA SER A 235 -3.18 -2.91 -7.05
C SER A 235 -2.28 -3.34 -5.90
N SER A 236 -1.32 -4.22 -6.13
CA SER A 236 -0.54 -4.79 -5.02
C SER A 236 0.97 -4.76 -5.26
N VAL A 237 1.47 -5.21 -6.42
CA VAL A 237 2.93 -5.26 -6.62
C VAL A 237 3.51 -3.86 -6.67
N ILE A 238 3.01 -3.02 -7.59
CA ILE A 238 3.55 -1.67 -7.79
C ILE A 238 3.34 -0.80 -6.54
N PRO A 239 2.10 -0.64 -6.00
CA PRO A 239 1.93 0.24 -4.85
C PRO A 239 2.67 -0.27 -3.61
N TYR A 240 2.61 -1.53 -3.26
CA TYR A 240 3.24 -2.01 -2.03
C TYR A 240 4.77 -2.01 -2.08
N VAL A 241 5.39 -2.23 -3.24
CA VAL A 241 6.83 -2.05 -3.42
C VAL A 241 7.21 -0.59 -3.27
N SER A 242 6.44 0.30 -3.90
CA SER A 242 6.66 1.75 -3.82
C SER A 242 6.46 2.26 -2.39
N ASP A 243 5.42 1.78 -1.69
CA ASP A 243 5.18 2.09 -0.27
C ASP A 243 6.35 1.64 0.61
N GLN A 244 6.86 0.43 0.41
CA GLN A 244 8.02 -0.05 1.18
C GLN A 244 9.27 0.81 0.95
N LEU A 245 9.51 1.27 -0.28
CA LEU A 245 10.61 2.17 -0.59
C LEU A 245 10.42 3.56 0.03
N ALA A 246 9.20 4.06 0.11
CA ALA A 246 8.86 5.31 0.78
C ALA A 246 8.95 5.16 2.31
N MET A 247 8.34 4.13 2.89
CA MET A 247 8.33 3.86 4.34
C MET A 247 9.73 3.60 4.91
N ALA A 248 10.67 3.09 4.09
CA ALA A 248 12.06 2.90 4.50
C ALA A 248 12.81 4.22 4.73
N ARG A 249 12.25 5.36 4.32
CA ARG A 249 12.90 6.69 4.35
C ARG A 249 12.05 7.77 4.99
N LEU A 250 10.77 7.54 5.18
CA LEU A 250 9.82 8.48 5.78
C LEU A 250 9.36 7.97 7.15
N SER A 251 9.08 8.88 8.06
CA SER A 251 8.41 8.53 9.32
C SER A 251 6.99 8.04 9.05
N ARG A 252 6.42 7.25 9.96
CA ARG A 252 5.03 6.80 9.86
C ARG A 252 4.05 7.96 9.72
N ALA A 253 4.25 9.02 10.51
CA ALA A 253 3.39 10.19 10.48
C ALA A 253 3.45 10.91 9.13
N THR A 254 4.66 11.12 8.58
CA THR A 254 4.86 11.74 7.27
C THR A 254 4.24 10.90 6.16
N PHE A 255 4.48 9.59 6.15
CA PHE A 255 3.86 8.69 5.17
C PHE A 255 2.33 8.69 5.26
N SER A 256 1.77 8.62 6.47
CA SER A 256 0.32 8.68 6.69
C SER A 256 -0.29 10.00 6.25
N LEU A 257 0.40 11.12 6.48
CA LEU A 257 -0.06 12.42 5.97
C LEU A 257 -0.01 12.49 4.44
N MET A 258 1.01 11.93 3.82
CA MET A 258 1.10 11.88 2.36
C MET A 258 -0.03 11.04 1.75
N LEU A 259 -0.54 10.02 2.43
CA LEU A 259 -1.72 9.27 1.98
C LEU A 259 -2.97 10.14 1.83
N ALA A 260 -3.01 11.32 2.48
CA ALA A 260 -4.05 12.31 2.25
C ALA A 260 -4.05 12.92 0.83
N LEU A 261 -2.97 12.75 0.07
CA LEU A 261 -2.94 13.09 -1.35
C LEU A 261 -3.70 12.06 -2.22
N LEU A 262 -4.04 10.90 -1.70
CA LEU A 262 -4.78 9.89 -2.47
C LEU A 262 -6.08 10.42 -3.10
N PRO A 263 -6.97 11.14 -2.39
CA PRO A 263 -8.15 11.75 -3.01
C PRO A 263 -7.82 12.76 -4.11
N VAL A 264 -6.68 13.47 -3.99
CA VAL A 264 -6.19 14.37 -5.05
C VAL A 264 -5.84 13.58 -6.30
N PHE A 265 -5.10 12.48 -6.16
CA PHE A 265 -4.80 11.58 -7.27
C PHE A 265 -6.06 10.96 -7.87
N ALA A 266 -7.04 10.58 -7.02
CA ALA A 266 -8.34 10.08 -7.48
C ALA A 266 -9.06 11.10 -8.37
N THR A 267 -9.11 12.38 -7.95
CA THR A 267 -9.75 13.45 -8.71
C THR A 267 -9.03 13.70 -10.04
N VAL A 268 -7.69 13.75 -10.02
CA VAL A 268 -6.89 13.94 -11.24
C VAL A 268 -7.06 12.77 -12.22
N ILE A 269 -7.01 11.52 -11.72
CA ILE A 269 -7.21 10.33 -12.56
C ILE A 269 -8.64 10.28 -13.08
N GLY A 270 -9.64 10.62 -12.26
CA GLY A 270 -11.04 10.73 -12.66
C GLY A 270 -11.24 11.77 -13.77
N ALA A 271 -10.58 12.93 -13.66
CA ALA A 271 -10.64 13.96 -14.69
C ALA A 271 -10.03 13.49 -16.02
N ILE A 272 -8.86 12.83 -15.97
CA ILE A 272 -8.14 12.40 -17.18
C ILE A 272 -8.78 11.17 -17.82
N VAL A 273 -9.10 10.14 -17.02
CA VAL A 273 -9.57 8.83 -17.52
C VAL A 273 -11.07 8.82 -17.77
N LEU A 274 -11.83 9.40 -16.84
CA LEU A 274 -13.31 9.42 -16.90
C LEU A 274 -13.86 10.73 -17.47
N ARG A 275 -13.01 11.69 -17.82
CA ARG A 275 -13.37 13.03 -18.32
C ARG A 275 -14.31 13.78 -17.37
N GLN A 276 -14.21 13.52 -16.06
CA GLN A 276 -14.98 14.20 -15.03
C GLN A 276 -14.30 15.52 -14.69
N LEU A 277 -14.96 16.65 -15.00
CA LEU A 277 -14.41 17.96 -14.64
C LEU A 277 -14.52 18.16 -13.11
N PRO A 278 -13.40 18.52 -12.44
CA PRO A 278 -13.43 18.79 -11.01
C PRO A 278 -14.32 20.01 -10.72
N THR A 279 -15.09 19.94 -9.65
CA THR A 279 -15.90 21.05 -9.15
C THR A 279 -15.03 22.09 -8.45
N VAL A 280 -15.58 23.30 -8.20
CA VAL A 280 -14.90 24.33 -7.40
C VAL A 280 -14.56 23.79 -6.00
N GLN A 281 -15.43 22.95 -5.42
CA GLN A 281 -15.21 22.30 -4.14
C GLN A 281 -14.02 21.34 -4.19
N ASP A 282 -13.88 20.56 -5.26
CA ASP A 282 -12.73 19.66 -5.47
C ASP A 282 -11.43 20.46 -5.55
N VAL A 283 -11.43 21.56 -6.33
CA VAL A 283 -10.24 22.42 -6.45
C VAL A 283 -9.86 23.07 -5.11
N ALA A 284 -10.82 23.55 -4.34
CA ALA A 284 -10.59 24.11 -3.03
C ALA A 284 -10.02 23.04 -2.06
N GLY A 285 -10.63 21.85 -2.05
CA GLY A 285 -10.18 20.72 -1.25
C GLY A 285 -8.77 20.26 -1.63
N ILE A 286 -8.47 20.13 -2.92
CA ILE A 286 -7.11 19.82 -3.42
C ILE A 286 -6.11 20.84 -2.91
N THR A 287 -6.44 22.12 -3.01
CA THR A 287 -5.56 23.21 -2.54
C THR A 287 -5.25 23.08 -1.06
N LEU A 288 -6.27 22.84 -0.23
CA LEU A 288 -6.09 22.63 1.23
C LEU A 288 -5.21 21.41 1.53
N VAL A 289 -5.43 20.29 0.83
CA VAL A 289 -4.59 19.08 1.02
C VAL A 289 -3.14 19.36 0.66
N VAL A 290 -2.89 19.96 -0.51
CA VAL A 290 -1.53 20.26 -0.97
C VAL A 290 -0.83 21.22 -0.01
N LEU A 291 -1.51 22.29 0.44
CA LEU A 291 -0.97 23.23 1.42
C LEU A 291 -0.69 22.53 2.77
N GLY A 292 -1.58 21.67 3.24
CA GLY A 292 -1.38 20.92 4.46
C GLY A 292 -0.17 20.00 4.39
N VAL A 293 -0.03 19.22 3.32
CA VAL A 293 1.14 18.35 3.12
C VAL A 293 2.43 19.17 2.99
N ALA A 294 2.41 20.29 2.25
CA ALA A 294 3.57 21.16 2.09
C ALA A 294 3.97 21.86 3.40
N LEU A 295 3.01 22.14 4.27
CA LEU A 295 3.26 22.74 5.59
C LEU A 295 3.94 21.76 6.55
N HIS A 296 3.72 20.46 6.40
CA HIS A 296 4.27 19.43 7.27
C HIS A 296 5.81 19.41 7.22
N ARG A 297 6.45 19.27 8.38
CA ARG A 297 7.88 19.03 8.50
C ARG A 297 8.13 17.74 9.25
N GLU A 298 8.94 16.88 8.66
CA GLU A 298 9.42 15.69 9.34
C GLU A 298 10.30 16.06 10.52
N GLN A 299 10.04 15.47 11.67
CA GLN A 299 10.88 15.65 12.84
C GLN A 299 11.94 14.55 12.87
N PRO A 300 13.20 14.86 13.24
CA PRO A 300 14.21 13.84 13.47
C PRO A 300 13.67 12.80 14.46
N GLN A 301 13.79 11.53 14.10
CA GLN A 301 13.43 10.45 15.02
C GLN A 301 14.37 10.57 16.23
N ARG A 302 13.82 10.78 17.42
CA ARG A 302 14.60 10.56 18.65
C ARG A 302 14.80 9.06 18.73
N GLU A 303 16.04 8.64 18.68
CA GLU A 303 16.45 7.29 19.05
C GLU A 303 16.04 7.09 20.54
N GLU A 304 15.00 6.28 20.76
CA GLU A 304 14.62 5.77 22.08
C GLU A 304 15.28 4.41 22.30
#